data_37c23c4354f61aeebb700d2e184b89be
#
_entry.id   37c23c4354f61aeebb700d2e184b89be
#
_cell.length_a   1.000
_cell.length_b   1.000
_cell.length_c   1.000
_cell.angle_alpha   90.00
_cell.angle_beta   90.00
_cell.angle_gamma   90.00
#
_symmetry.space_group_name_H-M   'P 1'
#
loop_
_entity.id
_entity.type
_entity.pdbx_description
1 polymer ?
#
loop_
_entity_poly.entity_id
_entity_poly.type
_entity_poly.pdbx_seq_one_letter_code
_entity_poly.pdbx_strand_id
1 'polypeptide(L)'
;MLFRSIAKKDELKRQATRLTRDVLDRALNSVASIYRDVAVLQNNAEDAVGLINLENRSSIAELSVRLDRAAAVRRLEDIATARRRLNGNGNPTLVFEALFCALIP
;
A
#
# COMPACT_ATOMS: atom_id res chain seq x y z
N MET A 1 17.18 22.63 -31.80
CA MET A 1 16.85 23.16 -30.45
C MET A 1 15.46 22.76 -29.97
N LEU A 2 14.43 22.86 -30.81
CA LEU A 2 13.07 22.48 -30.43
C LEU A 2 12.95 21.00 -30.02
N PHE A 3 13.60 20.10 -30.75
CA PHE A 3 13.59 18.66 -30.44
C PHE A 3 14.22 18.33 -29.09
N ARG A 4 15.30 19.02 -28.71
CA ARG A 4 15.92 18.81 -27.40
C ARG A 4 15.01 19.24 -26.25
N SER A 5 14.27 20.34 -26.43
CA SER A 5 13.31 20.81 -25.42
C SER A 5 12.14 19.85 -25.25
N ILE A 6 11.63 19.31 -26.37
CA ILE A 6 10.53 18.33 -26.34
C ILE A 6 11.00 17.03 -25.69
N ALA A 7 12.16 16.50 -26.10
CA ALA A 7 12.72 15.28 -25.54
C ALA A 7 13.00 15.43 -24.02
N LYS A 8 13.47 16.59 -23.61
CA LYS A 8 13.72 16.87 -22.18
C LYS A 8 12.43 16.94 -21.38
N LYS A 9 11.36 17.54 -21.92
CA LYS A 9 10.05 17.56 -21.29
C LYS A 9 9.48 16.16 -21.14
N ASP A 10 9.60 15.32 -22.15
CA ASP A 10 9.13 13.93 -22.11
C ASP A 10 9.88 13.11 -21.09
N GLU A 11 11.20 13.29 -21.01
CA GLU A 11 12.03 12.63 -19.99
C GLU A 11 11.65 13.06 -18.58
N LEU A 12 11.42 14.35 -18.34
CA LEU A 12 10.97 14.86 -17.05
C LEU A 12 9.61 14.28 -16.65
N LYS A 13 8.68 14.17 -17.61
CA LYS A 13 7.38 13.53 -17.37
C LYS A 13 7.54 12.06 -16.99
N ARG A 14 8.40 11.32 -17.67
CA ARG A 14 8.66 9.92 -17.36
C ARG A 14 9.29 9.76 -15.97
N GLN A 15 10.24 10.62 -15.61
CA GLN A 15 10.86 10.61 -14.29
C GLN A 15 9.85 10.95 -13.20
N ALA A 16 9.01 11.95 -13.39
CA ALA A 16 7.96 12.32 -12.45
C ALA A 16 6.96 11.18 -12.25
N THR A 17 6.58 10.49 -13.33
CA THR A 17 5.67 9.34 -13.26
C THR A 17 6.28 8.19 -12.46
N ARG A 18 7.56 7.87 -12.72
CA ARG A 18 8.28 6.82 -11.97
C ARG A 18 8.39 7.18 -10.49
N LEU A 19 8.77 8.41 -10.18
CA LEU A 19 8.88 8.87 -8.80
C LEU A 19 7.54 8.79 -8.07
N THR A 20 6.46 9.18 -8.72
CA THR A 20 5.11 9.09 -8.17
C THR A 20 4.75 7.64 -7.86
N ARG A 21 4.99 6.72 -8.79
CA ARG A 21 4.73 5.29 -8.59
C ARG A 21 5.55 4.72 -7.43
N ASP A 22 6.82 5.12 -7.31
CA ASP A 22 7.69 4.65 -6.22
C ASP A 22 7.20 5.12 -4.86
N VAL A 23 6.77 6.38 -4.76
CA VAL A 23 6.20 6.94 -3.52
C VAL A 23 4.91 6.20 -3.16
N LEU A 24 4.04 5.98 -4.13
CA LEU A 24 2.77 5.29 -3.91
C LEU A 24 2.98 3.82 -3.54
N ASP A 25 3.93 3.14 -4.17
CA ASP A 25 4.27 1.75 -3.83
C ASP A 25 4.78 1.64 -2.40
N ARG A 26 5.62 2.57 -1.96
CA ARG A 26 6.09 2.61 -0.58
C ARG A 26 4.96 2.87 0.41
N ALA A 27 4.03 3.76 0.07
CA ALA A 27 2.86 4.02 0.90
C ALA A 27 2.00 2.76 1.04
N LEU A 28 1.77 2.04 -0.06
CA LEU A 28 1.03 0.78 -0.02
C LEU A 28 1.75 -0.28 0.80
N ASN A 29 3.08 -0.37 0.73
CA ASN A 29 3.87 -1.25 1.58
C ASN A 29 3.69 -0.92 3.06
N SER A 30 3.67 0.36 3.41
CA SER A 30 3.48 0.80 4.80
C SER A 30 2.10 0.40 5.32
N VAL A 31 1.07 0.59 4.52
CA VAL A 31 -0.29 0.18 4.89
C VAL A 31 -0.40 -1.34 5.00
N ALA A 32 0.21 -2.08 4.07
CA ALA A 32 0.24 -3.53 4.12
C ALA A 32 0.92 -4.05 5.39
N SER A 33 2.01 -3.40 5.83
CA SER A 33 2.71 -3.80 7.06
C SER A 33 1.82 -3.66 8.30
N ILE A 34 0.93 -2.67 8.33
CA ILE A 34 -0.04 -2.50 9.43
C ILE A 34 -1.03 -3.67 9.46
N TYR A 35 -1.63 -4.03 8.31
CA TYR A 35 -2.56 -5.16 8.26
C TYR A 35 -1.88 -6.50 8.48
N ARG A 36 -0.62 -6.63 8.07
CA ARG A 36 0.22 -7.80 8.41
C ARG A 36 0.37 -7.93 9.92
N ASP A 37 0.68 -6.84 10.61
CA ASP A 37 0.82 -6.84 12.07
C ASP A 37 -0.52 -7.14 12.76
N VAL A 38 -1.63 -6.63 12.22
CA VAL A 38 -2.97 -6.99 12.70
C VAL A 38 -3.18 -8.50 12.63
N ALA A 39 -2.85 -9.10 11.51
CA ALA A 39 -2.98 -10.56 11.32
C ALA A 39 -2.07 -11.33 12.28
N VAL A 40 -0.87 -10.85 12.54
CA VAL A 40 0.06 -11.45 13.51
C VAL A 40 -0.54 -11.47 14.91
N LEU A 41 -1.12 -10.35 15.36
CA LEU A 41 -1.77 -10.29 16.66
C LEU A 41 -3.02 -11.16 16.72
N GLN A 42 -3.82 -11.18 15.68
CA GLN A 42 -5.03 -12.00 15.61
C GLN A 42 -4.74 -13.50 15.68
N ASN A 43 -3.57 -13.91 15.23
CA ASN A 43 -3.14 -15.31 15.22
C ASN A 43 -2.19 -15.66 16.40
N ASN A 44 -2.01 -14.75 17.35
CA ASN A 44 -1.11 -14.93 18.51
C ASN A 44 0.31 -15.30 18.09
N ALA A 45 0.80 -14.73 16.99
CA ALA A 45 2.10 -15.05 16.41
C ALA A 45 3.18 -14.00 16.71
N GLU A 46 2.90 -13.04 17.60
CA GLU A 46 3.84 -11.94 17.91
C GLU A 46 5.19 -12.46 18.41
N ASP A 47 5.17 -13.46 19.30
CA ASP A 47 6.42 -14.03 19.85
C ASP A 47 7.23 -14.78 18.80
N ALA A 48 6.56 -15.35 17.79
CA ALA A 48 7.23 -16.12 16.75
C ALA A 48 7.84 -15.25 15.65
N VAL A 49 7.14 -14.20 15.22
CA VAL A 49 7.54 -13.42 14.04
C VAL A 49 7.72 -11.93 14.31
N GLY A 50 7.30 -11.44 15.45
CA GLY A 50 7.39 -10.03 15.82
C GLY A 50 6.47 -9.11 15.02
N LEU A 51 6.44 -7.85 15.43
CA LEU A 51 5.71 -6.80 14.70
C LEU A 51 6.69 -5.89 13.97
N ILE A 52 6.28 -5.40 12.81
CA ILE A 52 7.04 -4.40 12.06
C ILE A 52 6.85 -3.01 12.69
N ASN A 53 5.61 -2.69 13.09
CA ASN A 53 5.24 -1.37 13.60
C ASN A 53 5.17 -1.35 15.12
N LEU A 54 6.29 -1.63 15.78
CA LEU A 54 6.37 -1.70 17.25
C LEU A 54 5.94 -0.39 17.92
N GLU A 55 6.25 0.74 17.33
CA GLU A 55 5.89 2.07 17.86
C GLU A 55 4.38 2.28 17.93
N ASN A 56 3.63 1.59 17.09
CA ASN A 56 2.18 1.72 16.99
C ASN A 56 1.45 0.48 17.50
N ARG A 57 2.11 -0.33 18.34
CA ARG A 57 1.56 -1.61 18.81
C ARG A 57 0.17 -1.46 19.42
N SER A 58 -0.05 -0.45 20.24
CA SER A 58 -1.35 -0.27 20.91
C SER A 58 -2.48 0.02 19.90
N SER A 59 -2.21 0.84 18.90
CA SER A 59 -3.18 1.13 17.84
C SER A 59 -3.47 -0.11 16.99
N ILE A 60 -2.45 -0.89 16.69
CA ILE A 60 -2.59 -2.14 15.92
C ILE A 60 -3.36 -3.18 16.74
N ALA A 61 -3.08 -3.27 18.04
CA ALA A 61 -3.82 -4.16 18.93
C ALA A 61 -5.31 -3.78 18.98
N GLU A 62 -5.63 -2.52 19.05
CA GLU A 62 -7.01 -2.02 19.00
C GLU A 62 -7.69 -2.41 17.69
N LEU A 63 -7.01 -2.21 16.57
CA LEU A 63 -7.51 -2.59 15.26
C LEU A 63 -7.71 -4.11 15.13
N SER A 64 -6.82 -4.90 15.72
CA SER A 64 -6.91 -6.36 15.69
C SER A 64 -8.14 -6.90 16.41
N VAL A 65 -8.64 -6.17 17.39
CA VAL A 65 -9.88 -6.52 18.11
C VAL A 65 -11.11 -6.11 17.31
N ARG A 66 -11.06 -4.98 16.61
CA ARG A 66 -12.19 -4.45 15.83
C ARG A 66 -12.40 -5.14 14.50
N LEU A 67 -11.32 -5.57 13.87
CA LEU A 67 -11.33 -6.15 12.53
C LEU A 67 -11.42 -7.66 12.64
N ASP A 68 -12.33 -8.30 11.91
CA ASP A 68 -12.34 -9.75 11.89
C ASP A 68 -11.16 -10.31 11.05
N ARG A 69 -10.80 -11.59 11.28
CA ARG A 69 -9.66 -12.22 10.61
C ARG A 69 -9.80 -12.23 9.08
N ALA A 70 -10.96 -12.54 8.59
CA ALA A 70 -11.21 -12.58 7.15
C ALA A 70 -11.10 -11.18 6.53
N ALA A 71 -11.54 -10.14 7.24
CA ALA A 71 -11.37 -8.77 6.80
C ALA A 71 -9.91 -8.37 6.68
N ALA A 72 -9.07 -8.73 7.64
CA ALA A 72 -7.63 -8.44 7.59
C ALA A 72 -6.97 -9.05 6.34
N VAL A 73 -7.28 -10.29 6.04
CA VAL A 73 -6.78 -10.98 4.84
C VAL A 73 -7.27 -10.29 3.56
N ARG A 74 -8.56 -9.95 3.48
CA ARG A 74 -9.11 -9.24 2.33
C ARG A 74 -8.43 -7.90 2.10
N ARG A 75 -8.12 -7.16 3.16
CA ARG A 75 -7.41 -5.88 3.06
C ARG A 75 -6.01 -6.06 2.48
N LEU A 76 -5.28 -7.09 2.91
CA LEU A 76 -3.97 -7.41 2.36
C LEU A 76 -4.07 -7.78 0.88
N GLU A 77 -5.08 -8.55 0.48
CA GLU A 77 -5.33 -8.90 -0.92
C GLU A 77 -5.67 -7.67 -1.76
N ASP A 78 -6.49 -6.77 -1.24
CA ASP A 78 -6.85 -5.52 -1.92
C ASP A 78 -5.64 -4.64 -2.16
N ILE A 79 -4.76 -4.54 -1.17
CA ILE A 79 -3.51 -3.77 -1.28
C ILE A 79 -2.58 -4.43 -2.30
N ALA A 80 -2.44 -5.75 -2.27
CA ALA A 80 -1.63 -6.48 -3.25
C ALA A 80 -2.16 -6.27 -4.68
N THR A 81 -3.48 -6.29 -4.86
CA THR A 81 -4.13 -6.01 -6.14
C THR A 81 -3.83 -4.58 -6.61
N ALA A 82 -3.93 -3.60 -5.72
CA ALA A 82 -3.62 -2.21 -6.03
C ALA A 82 -2.16 -2.05 -6.48
N ARG A 83 -1.22 -2.72 -5.80
CA ARG A 83 0.19 -2.69 -6.18
C ARG A 83 0.43 -3.29 -7.57
N ARG A 84 -0.19 -4.42 -7.87
CA ARG A 84 -0.08 -5.04 -9.20
C ARG A 84 -0.60 -4.11 -10.29
N ARG A 85 -1.74 -3.46 -10.07
CA ARG A 85 -2.34 -2.52 -11.02
C ARG A 85 -1.46 -1.29 -11.22
N LEU A 86 -0.89 -0.77 -10.13
CA LEU A 86 0.01 0.37 -10.17
C LEU A 86 1.27 0.05 -11.00
N ASN A 87 1.85 -1.12 -10.79
CA ASN A 87 3.05 -1.58 -11.51
C ASN A 87 2.75 -2.01 -12.95
N GLY A 88 1.50 -2.37 -13.26
CA GLY A 88 1.03 -2.80 -14.57
C GLY A 88 0.40 -1.70 -15.41
N ASN A 89 0.84 -0.44 -15.28
CA ASN A 89 0.35 0.72 -16.02
C ASN A 89 -1.08 1.17 -15.68
N GLY A 90 -1.60 0.78 -14.51
CA GLY A 90 -2.86 1.31 -14.01
C GLY A 90 -2.75 2.81 -13.76
N ASN A 91 -3.84 3.56 -14.00
CA ASN A 91 -3.91 4.97 -13.64
C ASN A 91 -3.85 5.09 -12.11
N PRO A 92 -2.86 5.80 -11.53
CA PRO A 92 -2.70 5.86 -10.07
C PRO A 92 -3.94 6.37 -9.34
N THR A 93 -4.62 7.37 -9.86
CA THR A 93 -5.84 7.92 -9.24
C THR A 93 -6.93 6.87 -9.17
N LEU A 94 -7.19 6.14 -10.27
CA LEU A 94 -8.21 5.10 -10.29
C LEU A 94 -7.85 3.91 -9.41
N VAL A 95 -6.57 3.53 -9.38
CA VAL A 95 -6.09 2.45 -8.49
C VAL A 95 -6.35 2.80 -7.03
N PHE A 96 -6.01 4.03 -6.61
CA PHE A 96 -6.22 4.47 -5.23
C PHE A 96 -7.69 4.66 -4.89
N GLU A 97 -8.51 5.17 -5.80
CA GLU A 97 -9.95 5.28 -5.59
C GLU A 97 -10.57 3.91 -5.35
N ALA A 98 -10.24 2.92 -6.17
CA ALA A 98 -10.72 1.56 -6.02
C ALA A 98 -10.27 0.95 -4.68
N LEU A 99 -9.01 1.16 -4.30
CA LEU A 99 -8.49 0.67 -3.03
C LEU A 99 -9.19 1.31 -1.84
N PHE A 100 -9.33 2.63 -1.83
CA PHE A 100 -10.01 3.32 -0.73
C PHE A 100 -11.46 2.87 -0.58
N CYS A 101 -12.17 2.67 -1.69
CA CYS A 101 -13.54 2.11 -1.64
C CYS A 101 -13.56 0.72 -1.01
N ALA A 102 -12.56 -0.11 -1.31
CA ALA A 102 -12.45 -1.47 -0.73
C ALA A 102 -12.10 -1.45 0.76
N LEU A 103 -11.32 -0.45 1.22
CA LEU A 103 -10.88 -0.35 2.62
C LEU A 103 -11.95 0.29 3.53
N ILE A 104 -12.89 1.02 3.01
CA ILE A 104 -14.00 1.60 3.78
C ILE A 104 -15.01 0.49 4.09
N PRO A 105 -15.36 0.32 5.35
CA PRO A 105 -16.33 -0.71 5.75
C PRO A 105 -17.75 -0.42 5.27
#